data_b7b24542f8de4aa5bb108a65221f92ee
#
_entry.id   b7b24542f8de4aa5bb108a65221f92ee
#
_cell.length_a   1.000
_cell.length_b   1.000
_cell.length_c   1.000
_cell.angle_alpha   90.00
_cell.angle_beta   90.00
_cell.angle_gamma   90.00
#
_symmetry.space_group_name_H-M   'P 1'
#
loop_
_entity.id
_entity.type
_entity.pdbx_description
1 polymer ?
#
loop_
_entity_poly.entity_id
_entity_poly.type
_entity_poly.pdbx_seq_one_letter_code
_entity_poly.pdbx_strand_id
1 'polypeptide(L)'
;ERDAKDSEKDQLIANLQAQLDYLKTRLFGSTSEIRHEQFPGQLDLFHLQTEDEPEPVPLEVEYIEVKAHKKARKSKAAYDEVFADLPTENVYVDTLTEEQKTCDVCGTMMVPIGHEPIRTELRYTEPKLERIDYYATTYECPQCKETEDPRFIKDEGTPALIPGSYASSGLAAHVMYYKYVMSMPLYRQEKDFEHLGVKISRTTMASWIIYCAENYFLPMYEYLHRKLLKRRYLMADETPIQVLKEEGRRPQSKSYVWLVRTGDNGGIPIILYNYTPTRAGSHAAAFLAGADPGYYLMVDGYKGYNKVPEAQRCCCWAHIRRYWLRAIPKGHEKDYTHPAVQGFLYCNKLFEYERSYREKGLSLKQIYHRRLKDQKPVIEAFLSWL
;
A
#
# COMPACT_ATOMS: atom_id res chain seq x y z
N GLU A 1 -2.06 40.34 -48.90
CA GLU A 1 -1.71 40.89 -47.57
C GLU A 1 -2.69 40.47 -46.45
N ARG A 2 -4.00 40.36 -46.71
CA ARG A 2 -4.99 39.86 -45.74
C ARG A 2 -4.78 38.37 -45.44
N ASP A 3 -4.63 37.53 -46.47
CA ASP A 3 -4.48 36.06 -46.32
C ASP A 3 -3.16 35.69 -45.57
N ALA A 4 -2.09 36.48 -45.76
CA ALA A 4 -0.85 36.28 -45.02
C ALA A 4 -0.98 36.62 -43.53
N LYS A 5 -1.72 37.68 -43.17
CA LYS A 5 -1.99 38.06 -41.78
C LYS A 5 -2.95 37.10 -41.07
N ASP A 6 -3.89 36.49 -41.78
CA ASP A 6 -4.79 35.50 -41.22
C ASP A 6 -4.07 34.16 -40.99
N SER A 7 -3.15 33.77 -41.89
CA SER A 7 -2.28 32.60 -41.68
C SER A 7 -1.31 32.76 -40.50
N GLU A 8 -0.76 33.96 -40.28
CA GLU A 8 0.08 34.28 -39.13
C GLU A 8 -0.70 34.21 -37.78
N LYS A 9 -1.94 34.70 -37.81
CA LYS A 9 -2.82 34.61 -36.64
C LYS A 9 -3.21 33.16 -36.31
N ASP A 10 -3.51 32.36 -37.31
CA ASP A 10 -3.85 30.93 -37.11
C ASP A 10 -2.66 30.15 -36.56
N GLN A 11 -1.44 30.44 -37.03
CA GLN A 11 -0.23 29.86 -36.46
C GLN A 11 0.02 30.32 -35.01
N LEU A 12 -0.24 31.58 -34.70
CA LEU A 12 -0.12 32.09 -33.34
C LEU A 12 -1.16 31.46 -32.40
N ILE A 13 -2.41 31.32 -32.86
CA ILE A 13 -3.49 30.64 -32.11
C ILE A 13 -3.13 29.17 -31.85
N ALA A 14 -2.65 28.45 -32.87
CA ALA A 14 -2.24 27.05 -32.72
C ALA A 14 -1.08 26.92 -31.72
N ASN A 15 -0.11 27.84 -31.75
CA ASN A 15 1.02 27.82 -30.82
C ASN A 15 0.58 28.13 -29.36
N LEU A 16 -0.32 29.10 -29.19
CA LEU A 16 -0.88 29.43 -27.87
C LEU A 16 -1.75 28.27 -27.30
N GLN A 17 -2.51 27.60 -28.15
CA GLN A 17 -3.28 26.43 -27.76
C GLN A 17 -2.36 25.27 -27.31
N ALA A 18 -1.29 24.98 -28.06
CA ALA A 18 -0.30 23.98 -27.69
C ALA A 18 0.40 24.30 -26.35
N GLN A 19 0.72 25.58 -26.10
CA GLN A 19 1.29 26.03 -24.84
C GLN A 19 0.28 25.89 -23.68
N LEU A 20 -0.98 26.19 -23.93
CA LEU A 20 -2.07 26.06 -22.95
C LEU A 20 -2.34 24.60 -22.59
N ASP A 21 -2.32 23.69 -23.57
CA ASP A 21 -2.47 22.27 -23.35
C ASP A 21 -1.24 21.67 -22.63
N TYR A 22 -0.03 22.15 -22.97
CA TYR A 22 1.17 21.79 -22.21
C TYR A 22 1.09 22.24 -20.74
N LEU A 23 0.64 23.47 -20.49
CA LEU A 23 0.47 23.98 -19.12
C LEU A 23 -0.66 23.26 -18.38
N LYS A 24 -1.80 22.96 -19.04
CA LYS A 24 -2.87 22.15 -18.46
C LYS A 24 -2.38 20.75 -18.09
N THR A 25 -1.66 20.09 -18.97
CA THR A 25 -1.10 18.76 -18.71
C THR A 25 -0.08 18.78 -17.56
N ARG A 26 0.67 19.87 -17.42
CA ARG A 26 1.66 20.05 -16.36
C ARG A 26 1.05 20.42 -15.00
N LEU A 27 -0.07 21.15 -14.99
CA LEU A 27 -0.74 21.63 -13.77
C LEU A 27 -1.84 20.67 -13.27
N PHE A 28 -2.53 19.99 -14.20
CA PHE A 28 -3.71 19.19 -13.91
C PHE A 28 -3.61 17.76 -14.44
N GLY A 29 -2.60 17.43 -15.25
CA GLY A 29 -2.34 16.08 -15.70
C GLY A 29 -1.95 15.20 -14.50
N SER A 30 -2.55 14.04 -14.40
CA SER A 30 -2.17 13.07 -13.37
C SER A 30 -0.67 12.75 -13.55
N THR A 31 0.10 12.98 -12.50
CA THR A 31 1.50 12.56 -12.41
C THR A 31 1.61 11.06 -12.11
N SER A 32 0.53 10.29 -12.32
CA SER A 32 0.53 8.84 -12.20
C SER A 32 1.56 8.26 -13.18
N GLU A 33 2.48 7.48 -12.66
CA GLU A 33 3.46 6.73 -13.44
C GLU A 33 2.81 5.58 -14.23
N ILE A 34 1.52 5.38 -14.07
CA ILE A 34 0.72 4.34 -14.72
C ILE A 34 0.19 4.90 -16.03
N ARG A 35 0.88 4.59 -17.14
CA ARG A 35 0.24 4.66 -18.46
C ARG A 35 -0.63 3.40 -18.60
N HIS A 36 -1.93 3.57 -18.83
CA HIS A 36 -2.89 2.47 -19.04
C HIS A 36 -2.67 1.64 -20.30
N GLU A 37 -1.62 1.89 -21.07
CA GLU A 37 -1.23 1.02 -22.18
C GLU A 37 -0.33 -0.10 -21.63
N GLN A 38 -0.90 -1.29 -21.51
CA GLN A 38 -0.17 -2.51 -21.16
C GLN A 38 0.74 -2.90 -22.32
N PHE A 39 2.04 -2.63 -22.19
CA PHE A 39 3.02 -3.28 -23.06
C PHE A 39 3.06 -4.79 -22.72
N PRO A 40 3.11 -5.68 -23.74
CA PRO A 40 3.31 -7.10 -23.47
C PRO A 40 4.58 -7.31 -22.60
N GLY A 41 4.41 -7.84 -21.39
CA GLY A 41 5.51 -8.03 -20.44
C GLY A 41 5.65 -6.94 -19.36
N GLN A 42 4.75 -5.98 -19.27
CA GLN A 42 4.74 -4.99 -18.18
C GLN A 42 4.31 -5.64 -16.87
N LEU A 43 5.24 -5.70 -15.92
CA LEU A 43 4.95 -6.06 -14.53
C LEU A 43 4.33 -4.86 -13.82
N ASP A 44 3.16 -5.07 -13.27
CA ASP A 44 2.68 -4.27 -12.17
C ASP A 44 3.48 -4.68 -10.91
N LEU A 45 4.50 -3.89 -10.59
CA LEU A 45 5.38 -4.15 -9.46
C LEU A 45 4.73 -3.76 -8.11
N PHE A 46 3.63 -3.02 -8.18
CA PHE A 46 2.86 -2.57 -7.03
C PHE A 46 1.37 -2.66 -7.38
N HIS A 47 0.69 -3.66 -6.89
CA HIS A 47 -0.77 -3.65 -6.78
C HIS A 47 -1.19 -2.58 -5.75
N LEU A 48 -1.04 -1.32 -6.13
CA LEU A 48 -1.74 -0.22 -5.49
C LEU A 48 -2.91 0.12 -6.41
N GLN A 49 -4.04 -0.48 -6.15
CA GLN A 49 -5.32 0.00 -6.64
C GLN A 49 -5.53 1.39 -6.05
N THR A 50 -5.28 2.42 -6.82
CA THR A 50 -5.82 3.74 -6.56
C THR A 50 -7.06 3.88 -7.42
N GLU A 51 -8.21 3.57 -6.83
CA GLU A 51 -9.51 4.01 -7.33
C GLU A 51 -9.60 5.51 -7.13
N ASP A 52 -9.47 6.26 -8.21
CA ASP A 52 -10.04 7.60 -8.38
C ASP A 52 -10.16 7.83 -9.90
N GLU A 53 -11.24 7.33 -10.47
CA GLU A 53 -11.69 7.76 -11.79
C GLU A 53 -12.52 9.02 -11.65
N PRO A 54 -12.20 10.12 -12.37
CA PRO A 54 -13.14 11.23 -12.51
C PRO A 54 -14.35 10.79 -13.39
N GLU A 55 -15.55 11.15 -12.99
CA GLU A 55 -16.79 10.89 -13.73
C GLU A 55 -16.65 11.32 -15.21
N PRO A 56 -17.05 10.48 -16.16
CA PRO A 56 -16.96 10.82 -17.57
C PRO A 56 -18.01 11.84 -17.97
N VAL A 57 -17.57 12.92 -18.60
CA VAL A 57 -18.44 13.85 -19.33
C VAL A 57 -19.10 13.09 -20.49
N PRO A 58 -20.42 13.19 -20.71
CA PRO A 58 -21.07 12.45 -21.78
C PRO A 58 -20.61 12.99 -23.15
N LEU A 59 -19.82 12.17 -23.85
CA LEU A 59 -19.61 12.30 -25.28
C LEU A 59 -20.70 11.52 -26.00
N GLU A 60 -21.32 12.11 -27.03
CA GLU A 60 -22.23 11.42 -27.92
C GLU A 60 -21.54 10.17 -28.48
N VAL A 61 -22.07 9.02 -28.15
CA VAL A 61 -21.50 7.71 -28.52
C VAL A 61 -22.21 7.20 -29.74
N GLU A 62 -21.50 7.06 -30.87
CA GLU A 62 -21.95 6.20 -31.98
C GLU A 62 -21.99 4.75 -31.46
N TYR A 63 -23.19 4.15 -31.51
CA TYR A 63 -23.37 2.77 -31.07
C TYR A 63 -22.80 1.81 -32.12
N ILE A 64 -21.70 1.15 -31.79
CA ILE A 64 -21.22 -0.03 -32.52
C ILE A 64 -21.92 -1.26 -31.94
N GLU A 65 -22.74 -1.92 -32.73
CA GLU A 65 -23.32 -3.22 -32.34
C GLU A 65 -22.22 -4.24 -32.09
N VAL A 66 -21.94 -4.50 -30.80
CA VAL A 66 -21.02 -5.57 -30.39
C VAL A 66 -21.82 -6.87 -30.31
N LYS A 67 -21.49 -7.85 -31.15
CA LYS A 67 -22.08 -9.20 -31.08
C LYS A 67 -21.95 -9.75 -29.66
N ALA A 68 -23.09 -10.18 -29.09
CA ALA A 68 -23.12 -10.77 -27.76
C ALA A 68 -22.14 -11.96 -27.67
N HIS A 69 -21.09 -11.81 -26.88
CA HIS A 69 -20.18 -12.91 -26.53
C HIS A 69 -20.63 -13.54 -25.21
N LYS A 70 -20.71 -14.85 -25.18
CA LYS A 70 -21.03 -15.61 -23.97
C LYS A 70 -19.88 -15.44 -22.97
N LYS A 71 -20.12 -14.68 -21.88
CA LYS A 71 -19.20 -14.63 -20.75
C LYS A 71 -19.16 -16.01 -20.10
N ALA A 72 -17.99 -16.62 -20.00
CA ALA A 72 -17.85 -17.87 -19.25
C ALA A 72 -18.30 -17.65 -17.80
N ARG A 73 -19.26 -18.45 -17.32
CA ARG A 73 -19.62 -18.47 -15.88
C ARG A 73 -18.39 -18.89 -15.10
N LYS A 74 -17.94 -18.09 -14.14
CA LYS A 74 -16.91 -18.53 -13.19
C LYS A 74 -17.36 -19.85 -12.55
N SER A 75 -16.50 -20.85 -12.55
CA SER A 75 -16.80 -22.14 -11.93
C SER A 75 -16.97 -21.98 -10.41
N LYS A 76 -17.75 -22.83 -9.77
CA LYS A 76 -17.95 -22.86 -8.30
C LYS A 76 -16.62 -22.97 -7.55
N ALA A 77 -15.65 -23.71 -8.08
CA ALA A 77 -14.29 -23.84 -7.56
C ALA A 77 -13.55 -22.52 -7.38
N ALA A 78 -13.85 -21.50 -8.21
CA ALA A 78 -13.23 -20.17 -8.09
C ALA A 78 -13.71 -19.38 -6.86
N TYR A 79 -14.91 -19.65 -6.35
CA TYR A 79 -15.41 -19.03 -5.13
C TYR A 79 -14.88 -19.74 -3.89
N ASP A 80 -14.74 -21.05 -3.92
CA ASP A 80 -14.19 -21.84 -2.80
C ASP A 80 -12.74 -21.46 -2.51
N GLU A 81 -11.94 -21.17 -3.56
CA GLU A 81 -10.57 -20.64 -3.39
C GLU A 81 -10.54 -19.22 -2.80
N VAL A 82 -11.44 -18.33 -3.24
CA VAL A 82 -11.49 -16.93 -2.78
C VAL A 82 -11.93 -16.83 -1.31
N PHE A 83 -12.77 -17.76 -0.84
CA PHE A 83 -13.35 -17.72 0.51
C PHE A 83 -12.77 -18.79 1.45
N ALA A 84 -11.70 -19.49 1.04
CA ALA A 84 -11.12 -20.61 1.78
C ALA A 84 -10.72 -20.28 3.23
N ASP A 85 -10.25 -19.03 3.47
CA ASP A 85 -9.79 -18.58 4.78
C ASP A 85 -10.91 -17.98 5.67
N LEU A 86 -12.16 -17.96 5.18
CA LEU A 86 -13.26 -17.40 5.97
C LEU A 86 -13.93 -18.50 6.84
N PRO A 87 -14.31 -18.18 8.09
CA PRO A 87 -15.14 -19.04 8.90
C PRO A 87 -16.44 -19.37 8.15
N THR A 88 -16.78 -20.66 8.02
CA THR A 88 -17.93 -21.12 7.26
C THR A 88 -19.00 -21.65 8.19
N GLU A 89 -20.22 -21.13 8.07
CA GLU A 89 -21.41 -21.65 8.71
C GLU A 89 -22.27 -22.35 7.66
N ASN A 90 -22.66 -23.61 7.91
CA ASN A 90 -23.57 -24.35 7.04
C ASN A 90 -25.01 -24.21 7.56
N VAL A 91 -25.87 -23.65 6.75
CA VAL A 91 -27.30 -23.50 7.05
C VAL A 91 -28.10 -24.47 6.18
N TYR A 92 -28.77 -25.42 6.79
CA TYR A 92 -29.67 -26.35 6.13
C TYR A 92 -31.08 -25.76 6.08
N VAL A 93 -31.57 -25.50 4.88
CA VAL A 93 -32.89 -24.88 4.68
C VAL A 93 -33.97 -25.93 4.78
N ASP A 94 -34.93 -25.71 5.65
CA ASP A 94 -36.15 -26.51 5.80
C ASP A 94 -37.36 -25.57 5.88
N THR A 95 -37.89 -25.18 4.75
CA THR A 95 -39.01 -24.23 4.63
C THR A 95 -40.30 -24.90 4.16
N LEU A 96 -40.23 -26.21 3.87
CA LEU A 96 -41.42 -26.97 3.44
C LEU A 96 -42.37 -27.23 4.62
N THR A 97 -43.68 -27.06 4.36
CA THR A 97 -44.71 -27.41 5.32
C THR A 97 -44.85 -28.94 5.44
N GLU A 98 -45.44 -29.42 6.52
CA GLU A 98 -45.67 -30.87 6.70
C GLU A 98 -46.52 -31.48 5.56
N GLU A 99 -47.50 -30.72 5.04
CA GLU A 99 -48.31 -31.12 3.89
C GLU A 99 -47.44 -31.32 2.65
N GLN A 100 -46.44 -30.42 2.42
CA GLN A 100 -45.54 -30.51 1.28
C GLN A 100 -44.50 -31.64 1.43
N LYS A 101 -44.24 -32.11 2.65
CA LYS A 101 -43.38 -33.25 2.95
C LYS A 101 -44.15 -34.55 2.96
N THR A 102 -45.44 -34.55 2.71
CA THR A 102 -46.26 -35.75 2.65
C THR A 102 -46.32 -36.27 1.22
N CYS A 103 -46.08 -37.56 1.03
CA CYS A 103 -46.16 -38.21 -0.29
C CYS A 103 -47.58 -38.13 -0.82
N ASP A 104 -47.78 -37.58 -2.02
CA ASP A 104 -49.07 -37.42 -2.71
C ASP A 104 -49.66 -38.77 -3.21
N VAL A 105 -48.86 -39.82 -3.26
CA VAL A 105 -49.30 -41.17 -3.70
C VAL A 105 -49.73 -42.04 -2.52
N CYS A 106 -49.04 -42.05 -1.39
CA CYS A 106 -49.31 -42.97 -0.30
C CYS A 106 -49.58 -42.31 1.07
N GLY A 107 -49.52 -40.96 1.15
CA GLY A 107 -49.77 -40.20 2.38
C GLY A 107 -48.69 -40.35 3.48
N THR A 108 -47.54 -40.98 3.21
CA THR A 108 -46.48 -41.14 4.17
C THR A 108 -45.58 -39.92 4.25
N MET A 109 -45.16 -39.51 5.45
CA MET A 109 -44.20 -38.44 5.65
C MET A 109 -42.86 -38.83 5.01
N MET A 110 -42.32 -37.94 4.13
CA MET A 110 -41.01 -38.10 3.47
C MET A 110 -39.87 -37.81 4.45
N VAL A 111 -38.77 -38.52 4.32
CA VAL A 111 -37.56 -38.33 5.14
C VAL A 111 -36.46 -37.66 4.28
N PRO A 112 -35.64 -36.77 4.85
CA PRO A 112 -34.54 -36.15 4.13
C PRO A 112 -33.47 -37.22 3.75
N ILE A 113 -33.06 -37.22 2.48
CA ILE A 113 -32.09 -38.17 1.94
C ILE A 113 -30.75 -37.55 1.54
N GLY A 114 -30.66 -36.21 1.59
CA GLY A 114 -29.43 -35.49 1.24
C GLY A 114 -29.61 -33.98 1.25
N HIS A 115 -28.49 -33.29 1.13
CA HIS A 115 -28.41 -31.83 1.05
C HIS A 115 -27.61 -31.40 -0.16
N GLU A 116 -28.11 -30.49 -0.97
CA GLU A 116 -27.42 -29.91 -2.09
C GLU A 116 -27.15 -28.42 -1.85
N PRO A 117 -25.98 -27.90 -2.22
CA PRO A 117 -25.68 -26.49 -2.06
C PRO A 117 -26.52 -25.66 -3.05
N ILE A 118 -27.30 -24.74 -2.54
CA ILE A 118 -28.19 -23.86 -3.33
C ILE A 118 -27.60 -22.48 -3.55
N ARG A 119 -26.89 -21.91 -2.55
CA ARG A 119 -26.24 -20.58 -2.64
C ARG A 119 -25.17 -20.43 -1.57
N THR A 120 -24.27 -19.48 -1.79
CA THR A 120 -23.31 -18.98 -0.82
C THR A 120 -23.56 -17.49 -0.59
N GLU A 121 -23.60 -17.05 0.65
CA GLU A 121 -23.72 -15.66 1.06
C GLU A 121 -22.53 -15.27 1.94
N LEU A 122 -22.04 -14.03 1.80
CA LEU A 122 -21.10 -13.45 2.74
C LEU A 122 -21.88 -12.59 3.75
N ARG A 123 -21.80 -12.96 5.04
CA ARG A 123 -22.40 -12.19 6.13
C ARG A 123 -21.39 -11.18 6.66
N TYR A 124 -21.69 -9.89 6.59
CA TYR A 124 -20.95 -8.83 7.24
C TYR A 124 -21.61 -8.50 8.58
N THR A 125 -20.82 -8.50 9.66
CA THR A 125 -21.26 -8.05 10.97
C THR A 125 -20.74 -6.64 11.22
N GLU A 126 -21.61 -5.71 11.51
CA GLU A 126 -21.24 -4.32 11.79
C GLU A 126 -20.30 -4.23 13.00
N PRO A 127 -19.35 -3.27 13.01
CA PRO A 127 -18.48 -3.07 14.15
C PRO A 127 -19.29 -2.72 15.41
N LYS A 128 -18.95 -3.34 16.55
CA LYS A 128 -19.60 -3.15 17.83
C LYS A 128 -18.67 -2.41 18.78
N LEU A 129 -19.21 -1.35 19.43
CA LEU A 129 -18.53 -0.62 20.48
C LEU A 129 -19.13 -1.04 21.84
N GLU A 130 -18.27 -1.42 22.77
CA GLU A 130 -18.68 -1.90 24.09
C GLU A 130 -17.98 -1.10 25.18
N ARG A 131 -18.68 -0.82 26.27
CA ARG A 131 -18.11 -0.28 27.50
C ARG A 131 -17.69 -1.44 28.40
N ILE A 132 -16.43 -1.41 28.86
CA ILE A 132 -15.89 -2.40 29.79
C ILE A 132 -15.43 -1.63 31.02
N ASP A 133 -15.99 -1.95 32.18
CA ASP A 133 -15.61 -1.39 33.47
C ASP A 133 -14.75 -2.40 34.24
N TYR A 134 -13.57 -1.98 34.66
CA TYR A 134 -12.63 -2.78 35.44
C TYR A 134 -12.72 -2.43 36.91
N TYR A 135 -12.85 -3.43 37.77
CA TYR A 135 -12.94 -3.28 39.22
C TYR A 135 -11.73 -3.95 39.88
N ALA A 136 -11.04 -3.21 40.76
CA ALA A 136 -9.96 -3.74 41.56
C ALA A 136 -10.53 -4.48 42.79
N THR A 137 -10.08 -5.71 43.03
CA THR A 137 -10.45 -6.47 44.23
C THR A 137 -9.48 -6.17 45.35
N THR A 138 -10.02 -5.84 46.52
CA THR A 138 -9.23 -5.69 47.76
C THR A 138 -9.41 -6.92 48.61
N TYR A 139 -8.32 -7.51 49.05
CA TYR A 139 -8.25 -8.65 49.93
C TYR A 139 -7.85 -8.20 51.32
N GLU A 140 -8.50 -8.74 52.34
CA GLU A 140 -8.22 -8.54 53.76
C GLU A 140 -7.73 -9.84 54.40
N CYS A 141 -6.73 -9.81 55.24
CA CYS A 141 -6.29 -10.97 55.98
C CYS A 141 -7.26 -11.27 57.15
N PRO A 142 -7.97 -12.38 57.19
CA PRO A 142 -8.99 -12.65 58.21
C PRO A 142 -8.39 -12.80 59.62
N GLN A 143 -7.11 -13.20 59.75
CA GLN A 143 -6.44 -13.32 61.04
C GLN A 143 -5.94 -11.97 61.57
N CYS A 144 -5.44 -11.11 60.67
CA CYS A 144 -4.94 -9.78 61.05
C CYS A 144 -6.06 -8.75 61.20
N LYS A 145 -7.27 -9.06 60.78
CA LYS A 145 -8.44 -8.16 60.82
C LYS A 145 -8.75 -7.68 62.24
N GLU A 146 -8.58 -8.55 63.23
CA GLU A 146 -8.88 -8.26 64.63
C GLU A 146 -7.65 -7.77 65.42
N THR A 147 -6.51 -7.56 64.75
CA THR A 147 -5.28 -7.01 65.36
C THR A 147 -5.21 -5.51 65.22
N GLU A 148 -4.29 -4.87 65.96
CA GLU A 148 -4.04 -3.43 65.86
C GLU A 148 -3.47 -2.99 64.46
N ASP A 149 -3.02 -3.95 63.59
CA ASP A 149 -2.43 -3.73 62.28
C ASP A 149 -3.09 -4.61 61.22
N PRO A 150 -4.31 -4.29 60.77
CA PRO A 150 -5.01 -5.10 59.73
C PRO A 150 -4.30 -5.00 58.41
N ARG A 151 -4.16 -6.13 57.68
CA ARG A 151 -3.45 -6.26 56.42
C ARG A 151 -4.42 -6.33 55.26
N PHE A 152 -4.22 -5.42 54.26
CA PHE A 152 -4.96 -5.36 53.04
C PHE A 152 -4.04 -5.42 51.83
N ILE A 153 -4.46 -6.11 50.77
CA ILE A 153 -3.79 -6.14 49.47
C ILE A 153 -4.85 -5.80 48.42
N LYS A 154 -4.56 -4.84 47.61
CA LYS A 154 -5.39 -4.47 46.46
C LYS A 154 -4.76 -4.98 45.17
N ASP A 155 -5.53 -5.72 44.38
CA ASP A 155 -5.13 -6.10 43.03
C ASP A 155 -5.37 -4.90 42.09
N GLU A 156 -4.31 -4.24 41.68
CA GLU A 156 -4.41 -3.09 40.78
C GLU A 156 -4.68 -3.46 39.33
N GLY A 157 -4.63 -4.75 38.99
CA GLY A 157 -4.87 -5.24 37.64
C GLY A 157 -3.82 -4.81 36.63
N THR A 158 -4.16 -4.92 35.34
CA THR A 158 -3.27 -4.51 34.24
C THR A 158 -3.44 -3.00 33.97
N PRO A 159 -2.33 -2.24 33.86
CA PRO A 159 -2.40 -0.83 33.55
C PRO A 159 -3.08 -0.54 32.20
N ALA A 160 -3.80 0.59 32.11
CA ALA A 160 -4.39 1.04 30.87
C ALA A 160 -3.31 1.35 29.81
N LEU A 161 -3.62 1.13 28.52
CA LEU A 161 -2.71 1.47 27.42
C LEU A 161 -2.25 2.93 27.49
N ILE A 162 -3.19 3.83 27.76
CA ILE A 162 -2.97 5.28 27.87
C ILE A 162 -3.49 5.69 29.25
N PRO A 163 -2.63 6.12 30.18
CA PRO A 163 -3.06 6.55 31.52
C PRO A 163 -4.14 7.62 31.46
N GLY A 164 -5.21 7.44 32.24
CA GLY A 164 -6.34 8.38 32.29
C GLY A 164 -7.23 8.40 31.04
N SER A 165 -7.04 7.47 30.11
CA SER A 165 -7.87 7.33 28.90
C SER A 165 -8.76 6.09 28.96
N TYR A 166 -9.89 6.16 28.27
CA TYR A 166 -10.77 5.02 28.03
C TYR A 166 -10.44 4.26 26.73
N ALA A 167 -9.35 4.62 26.04
CA ALA A 167 -8.94 3.94 24.82
C ALA A 167 -8.33 2.56 25.14
N SER A 168 -9.03 1.50 24.72
CA SER A 168 -8.42 0.18 24.64
C SER A 168 -7.38 0.10 23.53
N SER A 169 -6.51 -0.91 23.59
CA SER A 169 -5.53 -1.17 22.50
C SER A 169 -6.23 -1.39 21.14
N GLY A 170 -7.36 -2.10 21.15
CA GLY A 170 -8.17 -2.33 19.95
C GLY A 170 -8.74 -1.03 19.36
N LEU A 171 -9.29 -0.15 20.22
CA LEU A 171 -9.83 1.13 19.76
C LEU A 171 -8.74 2.07 19.21
N ALA A 172 -7.59 2.16 19.90
CA ALA A 172 -6.45 2.94 19.42
C ALA A 172 -5.91 2.42 18.08
N ALA A 173 -5.78 1.11 17.93
CA ALA A 173 -5.37 0.47 16.68
C ALA A 173 -6.37 0.71 15.55
N HIS A 174 -7.68 0.63 15.82
CA HIS A 174 -8.73 0.95 14.86
C HIS A 174 -8.62 2.38 14.33
N VAL A 175 -8.49 3.37 15.23
CA VAL A 175 -8.32 4.78 14.84
C VAL A 175 -7.10 5.00 13.95
N MET A 176 -5.96 4.36 14.29
CA MET A 176 -4.73 4.44 13.49
C MET A 176 -4.88 3.76 12.13
N TYR A 177 -5.46 2.56 12.08
CA TYR A 177 -5.71 1.81 10.85
C TYR A 177 -6.57 2.62 9.87
N TYR A 178 -7.70 3.13 10.35
CA TYR A 178 -8.58 3.94 9.51
C TYR A 178 -7.90 5.23 9.02
N LYS A 179 -7.09 5.87 9.88
CA LYS A 179 -6.39 7.09 9.49
C LYS A 179 -5.28 6.85 8.46
N TYR A 180 -4.43 5.83 8.65
CA TYR A 180 -3.20 5.67 7.88
C TYR A 180 -3.29 4.63 6.77
N VAL A 181 -4.12 3.61 6.92
CA VAL A 181 -4.33 2.57 5.90
C VAL A 181 -5.54 2.88 5.04
N MET A 182 -6.68 3.22 5.68
CA MET A 182 -7.93 3.53 4.97
C MET A 182 -8.05 5.01 4.55
N SER A 183 -7.04 5.83 4.82
CA SER A 183 -7.03 7.27 4.49
C SER A 183 -8.23 8.06 5.02
N MET A 184 -8.88 7.59 6.09
CA MET A 184 -10.04 8.25 6.71
C MET A 184 -9.58 9.31 7.71
N PRO A 185 -9.81 10.61 7.47
CA PRO A 185 -9.43 11.68 8.39
C PRO A 185 -10.16 11.56 9.74
N LEU A 186 -9.52 12.01 10.83
CA LEU A 186 -10.09 11.90 12.18
C LEU A 186 -11.47 12.57 12.32
N TYR A 187 -11.77 13.65 11.57
CA TYR A 187 -13.08 14.29 11.61
C TYR A 187 -14.21 13.40 11.06
N ARG A 188 -13.89 12.52 10.08
CA ARG A 188 -14.87 11.53 9.59
C ARG A 188 -15.06 10.41 10.59
N GLN A 189 -13.99 9.95 11.23
CA GLN A 189 -14.07 8.96 12.32
C GLN A 189 -14.86 9.50 13.51
N GLU A 190 -14.72 10.81 13.85
CA GLU A 190 -15.53 11.48 14.86
C GLU A 190 -17.05 11.38 14.53
N LYS A 191 -17.42 11.59 13.26
CA LYS A 191 -18.80 11.43 12.80
C LYS A 191 -19.26 9.98 12.83
N ASP A 192 -18.40 9.05 12.47
CA ASP A 192 -18.72 7.63 12.51
C ASP A 192 -18.99 7.16 13.96
N PHE A 193 -18.18 7.56 14.93
CA PHE A 193 -18.43 7.31 16.34
C PHE A 193 -19.73 7.97 16.86
N GLU A 194 -20.06 9.17 16.37
CA GLU A 194 -21.37 9.80 16.71
C GLU A 194 -22.55 8.95 16.21
N HIS A 195 -22.47 8.33 15.04
CA HIS A 195 -23.48 7.40 14.54
C HIS A 195 -23.60 6.12 15.39
N LEU A 196 -22.48 5.67 15.98
CA LEU A 196 -22.47 4.58 16.95
C LEU A 196 -22.93 5.00 18.37
N GLY A 197 -23.38 6.24 18.56
CA GLY A 197 -23.89 6.77 19.82
C GLY A 197 -22.84 7.27 20.80
N VAL A 198 -21.57 7.38 20.39
CA VAL A 198 -20.45 7.78 21.26
C VAL A 198 -19.74 9.02 20.71
N LYS A 199 -19.56 10.04 21.54
CA LYS A 199 -18.82 11.25 21.16
C LYS A 199 -17.34 11.11 21.51
N ILE A 200 -16.50 10.82 20.51
CA ILE A 200 -15.04 10.79 20.61
C ILE A 200 -14.49 11.90 19.74
N SER A 201 -13.93 12.94 20.32
CA SER A 201 -13.44 14.08 19.54
C SER A 201 -12.18 13.71 18.73
N ARG A 202 -12.02 14.34 17.57
CA ARG A 202 -10.79 14.23 16.76
C ARG A 202 -9.53 14.60 17.54
N THR A 203 -9.63 15.54 18.49
CA THR A 203 -8.51 15.94 19.37
C THR A 203 -8.12 14.80 20.30
N THR A 204 -9.10 14.11 20.90
CA THR A 204 -8.89 12.92 21.74
C THR A 204 -8.19 11.81 20.96
N MET A 205 -8.70 11.49 19.77
CA MET A 205 -8.09 10.49 18.89
C MET A 205 -6.68 10.86 18.46
N ALA A 206 -6.41 12.13 18.15
CA ALA A 206 -5.08 12.62 17.85
C ALA A 206 -4.11 12.44 19.05
N SER A 207 -4.57 12.75 20.26
CA SER A 207 -3.77 12.56 21.49
C SER A 207 -3.42 11.08 21.72
N TRP A 208 -4.35 10.14 21.44
CA TRP A 208 -4.06 8.72 21.52
C TRP A 208 -2.98 8.27 20.53
N ILE A 209 -3.07 8.76 19.29
CA ILE A 209 -2.07 8.45 18.25
C ILE A 209 -0.70 8.98 18.67
N ILE A 210 -0.62 10.23 19.14
CA ILE A 210 0.64 10.86 19.57
C ILE A 210 1.24 10.08 20.74
N TYR A 211 0.43 9.79 21.78
CA TYR A 211 0.88 9.03 22.93
C TYR A 211 1.45 7.66 22.54
N CYS A 212 0.73 6.92 21.70
CA CYS A 212 1.19 5.61 21.24
C CYS A 212 2.46 5.71 20.38
N ALA A 213 2.55 6.76 19.53
CA ALA A 213 3.74 7.00 18.73
C ALA A 213 4.98 7.22 19.59
N GLU A 214 4.88 8.05 20.62
CA GLU A 214 6.00 8.42 21.49
C GLU A 214 6.40 7.30 22.46
N ASN A 215 5.42 6.61 23.06
CA ASN A 215 5.68 5.66 24.13
C ASN A 215 5.87 4.21 23.67
N TYR A 216 5.29 3.82 22.53
CA TYR A 216 5.35 2.43 22.05
C TYR A 216 6.04 2.30 20.70
N PHE A 217 5.72 3.15 19.72
CA PHE A 217 6.24 2.97 18.38
C PHE A 217 7.64 3.56 18.20
N LEU A 218 7.98 4.65 18.86
CA LEU A 218 9.32 5.23 18.76
C LEU A 218 10.42 4.26 19.24
N PRO A 219 10.33 3.63 20.42
CA PRO A 219 11.30 2.61 20.84
C PRO A 219 11.42 1.43 19.87
N MET A 220 10.28 0.98 19.29
CA MET A 220 10.27 -0.07 18.28
C MET A 220 10.93 0.39 16.99
N TYR A 221 10.63 1.60 16.54
CA TYR A 221 11.24 2.22 15.36
C TYR A 221 12.77 2.31 15.50
N GLU A 222 13.26 2.78 16.64
CA GLU A 222 14.70 2.87 16.92
C GLU A 222 15.37 1.49 16.96
N TYR A 223 14.69 0.49 17.53
CA TYR A 223 15.16 -0.89 17.50
C TYR A 223 15.26 -1.41 16.06
N LEU A 224 14.23 -1.23 15.25
CA LEU A 224 14.22 -1.64 13.84
C LEU A 224 15.26 -0.86 13.04
N HIS A 225 15.49 0.43 13.32
CA HIS A 225 16.52 1.22 12.68
C HIS A 225 17.92 0.66 12.97
N ARG A 226 18.23 0.34 14.22
CA ARG A 226 19.49 -0.33 14.57
C ARG A 226 19.66 -1.67 13.85
N LYS A 227 18.57 -2.45 13.69
CA LYS A 227 18.60 -3.71 12.93
C LYS A 227 18.78 -3.49 11.43
N LEU A 228 18.19 -2.44 10.87
CA LEU A 228 18.34 -2.07 9.47
C LEU A 228 19.78 -1.68 9.16
N LEU A 229 20.43 -0.87 10.01
CA LEU A 229 21.83 -0.44 9.82
C LEU A 229 22.84 -1.60 9.79
N LYS A 230 22.49 -2.77 10.35
CA LYS A 230 23.30 -3.99 10.29
C LYS A 230 23.10 -4.82 9.02
N ARG A 231 22.32 -4.32 8.06
CA ARG A 231 22.04 -5.05 6.81
C ARG A 231 23.01 -4.66 5.71
N ARG A 232 23.52 -5.66 5.01
CA ARG A 232 24.48 -5.47 3.91
C ARG A 232 23.84 -4.87 2.66
N TYR A 233 22.54 -5.05 2.45
CA TYR A 233 21.82 -4.57 1.27
C TYR A 233 20.66 -3.70 1.69
N LEU A 234 20.74 -2.43 1.35
CA LEU A 234 19.71 -1.43 1.62
C LEU A 234 19.23 -0.81 0.32
N MET A 235 17.99 -0.39 0.31
CA MET A 235 17.38 0.38 -0.76
C MET A 235 16.81 1.66 -0.18
N ALA A 236 17.01 2.78 -0.85
CA ALA A 236 16.45 4.06 -0.41
C ALA A 236 15.81 4.81 -1.59
N ASP A 237 14.75 5.53 -1.27
CA ASP A 237 14.03 6.42 -2.18
C ASP A 237 13.43 7.56 -1.36
N GLU A 238 13.04 8.67 -1.97
CA GLU A 238 12.37 9.77 -1.30
C GLU A 238 11.19 10.29 -2.10
N THR A 239 10.12 10.67 -1.41
CA THR A 239 8.93 11.24 -2.00
C THR A 239 8.62 12.60 -1.41
N PRO A 240 8.20 13.60 -2.21
CA PRO A 240 7.77 14.88 -1.68
C PRO A 240 6.43 14.75 -0.96
N ILE A 241 6.31 15.48 0.15
CA ILE A 241 5.07 15.65 0.90
C ILE A 241 4.83 17.13 1.17
N GLN A 242 3.58 17.56 1.18
CA GLN A 242 3.21 18.91 1.55
C GLN A 242 2.74 18.93 3.01
N VAL A 243 3.36 19.79 3.83
CA VAL A 243 2.98 20.02 5.22
C VAL A 243 2.48 21.46 5.33
N LEU A 244 1.16 21.63 5.51
CA LEU A 244 0.52 22.95 5.46
C LEU A 244 0.90 23.86 6.63
N LYS A 245 1.20 23.28 7.80
CA LYS A 245 1.54 23.99 9.02
C LYS A 245 2.89 23.51 9.54
N GLU A 246 3.95 23.85 8.84
CA GLU A 246 5.32 23.59 9.25
C GLU A 246 5.95 24.90 9.72
N GLU A 247 6.50 24.90 10.92
CA GLU A 247 7.07 26.09 11.53
C GLU A 247 8.19 26.69 10.67
N GLY A 248 8.15 27.99 10.46
CA GLY A 248 9.14 28.72 9.65
C GLY A 248 9.09 28.48 8.15
N ARG A 249 8.06 27.77 7.63
CA ARG A 249 7.96 27.42 6.21
C ARG A 249 6.63 27.81 5.59
N ARG A 250 6.65 28.08 4.31
CA ARG A 250 5.42 28.39 3.55
C ARG A 250 4.64 27.09 3.28
N PRO A 251 3.29 27.13 3.26
CA PRO A 251 2.45 25.94 3.01
C PRO A 251 2.75 25.21 1.69
N GLN A 252 3.28 25.94 0.69
CA GLN A 252 3.63 25.38 -0.62
C GLN A 252 5.02 24.73 -0.65
N SER A 253 5.80 24.85 0.43
CA SER A 253 7.12 24.24 0.53
C SER A 253 7.01 22.71 0.50
N LYS A 254 7.90 22.06 -0.24
CA LYS A 254 7.96 20.59 -0.29
C LYS A 254 8.86 20.10 0.84
N SER A 255 8.29 19.30 1.72
CA SER A 255 9.02 18.43 2.64
C SER A 255 9.14 17.04 2.05
N TYR A 256 9.88 16.14 2.65
CA TYR A 256 10.18 14.83 2.06
C TYR A 256 10.03 13.72 3.10
N VAL A 257 9.57 12.59 2.62
CA VAL A 257 9.62 11.33 3.35
C VAL A 257 10.65 10.44 2.66
N TRP A 258 11.69 10.09 3.39
CA TRP A 258 12.70 9.13 2.97
C TRP A 258 12.26 7.74 3.38
N LEU A 259 12.24 6.84 2.42
CA LEU A 259 11.99 5.43 2.65
C LEU A 259 13.33 4.70 2.58
N VAL A 260 13.65 3.94 3.63
CA VAL A 260 14.79 3.02 3.60
C VAL A 260 14.29 1.62 3.94
N ARG A 261 14.67 0.65 3.12
CA ARG A 261 14.28 -0.74 3.30
C ARG A 261 15.47 -1.68 3.15
N THR A 262 15.34 -2.87 3.74
CA THR A 262 16.26 -3.96 3.50
C THR A 262 16.06 -4.59 2.13
N GLY A 263 17.12 -5.09 1.51
CA GLY A 263 17.01 -5.89 0.29
C GLY A 263 16.46 -7.30 0.54
N ASP A 264 16.05 -7.95 -0.54
CA ASP A 264 15.49 -9.32 -0.52
C ASP A 264 16.65 -10.35 -0.43
N ASN A 265 17.25 -10.49 0.76
CA ASN A 265 18.36 -11.39 1.03
C ASN A 265 18.04 -12.52 2.01
N GLY A 266 16.73 -12.87 2.13
CA GLY A 266 16.25 -13.95 3.00
C GLY A 266 16.06 -13.60 4.47
N GLY A 267 16.34 -12.36 4.87
CA GLY A 267 16.04 -11.89 6.23
C GLY A 267 14.65 -11.28 6.35
N ILE A 268 14.18 -11.08 7.59
CA ILE A 268 12.93 -10.37 7.85
C ILE A 268 13.02 -8.96 7.24
N PRO A 269 12.07 -8.56 6.38
CA PRO A 269 12.09 -7.25 5.76
C PRO A 269 11.85 -6.15 6.80
N ILE A 270 12.63 -5.09 6.71
CA ILE A 270 12.45 -3.87 7.52
C ILE A 270 12.25 -2.73 6.54
N ILE A 271 11.21 -1.92 6.75
CA ILE A 271 10.90 -0.75 5.96
C ILE A 271 10.67 0.39 6.94
N LEU A 272 11.46 1.47 6.82
CA LEU A 272 11.37 2.64 7.69
C LEU A 272 11.16 3.90 6.85
N TYR A 273 10.36 4.79 7.38
CA TYR A 273 10.08 6.10 6.82
C TYR A 273 10.67 7.17 7.73
N ASN A 274 11.37 8.13 7.15
CA ASN A 274 11.94 9.26 7.88
C ASN A 274 11.51 10.58 7.23
N TYR A 275 10.80 11.40 8.00
CA TYR A 275 10.37 12.72 7.55
C TYR A 275 11.50 13.73 7.67
N THR A 276 11.64 14.59 6.66
CA THR A 276 12.57 15.70 6.68
C THR A 276 12.01 16.94 5.98
N PRO A 277 12.36 18.16 6.43
CA PRO A 277 11.84 19.38 5.83
C PRO A 277 12.43 19.66 4.44
N THR A 278 13.52 19.04 4.04
CA THR A 278 14.18 19.28 2.75
C THR A 278 14.65 17.97 2.10
N ARG A 279 14.97 18.03 0.79
CA ARG A 279 15.59 16.92 0.06
C ARG A 279 17.12 16.86 0.21
N ALA A 280 17.70 17.56 1.19
CA ALA A 280 19.16 17.60 1.31
C ALA A 280 19.74 16.20 1.58
N GLY A 281 20.78 15.81 0.84
CA GLY A 281 21.44 14.51 1.00
C GLY A 281 22.08 14.28 2.39
N SER A 282 22.26 15.34 3.19
CA SER A 282 22.65 15.24 4.59
C SER A 282 21.64 14.47 5.44
N HIS A 283 20.35 14.50 5.07
CA HIS A 283 19.32 13.72 5.78
C HIS A 283 19.50 12.22 5.56
N ALA A 284 19.78 11.80 4.32
CA ALA A 284 20.09 10.41 4.03
C ALA A 284 21.38 9.96 4.74
N ALA A 285 22.40 10.81 4.75
CA ALA A 285 23.65 10.53 5.43
C ALA A 285 23.46 10.40 6.96
N ALA A 286 22.67 11.28 7.57
CA ALA A 286 22.34 11.21 8.99
C ALA A 286 21.52 9.96 9.34
N PHE A 287 20.53 9.60 8.51
CA PHE A 287 19.71 8.42 8.74
C PHE A 287 20.49 7.12 8.63
N LEU A 288 21.46 7.05 7.72
CA LEU A 288 22.31 5.86 7.49
C LEU A 288 23.63 5.90 8.29
N ALA A 289 23.81 6.89 9.15
CA ALA A 289 24.97 6.96 10.02
C ALA A 289 25.05 5.75 10.96
N GLY A 290 26.22 5.14 11.07
CA GLY A 290 26.46 3.92 11.87
C GLY A 290 26.05 2.62 11.17
N ALA A 291 25.76 2.65 9.87
CA ALA A 291 25.68 1.43 9.06
C ALA A 291 27.05 0.74 8.98
N ASP A 292 27.04 -0.60 8.91
CA ASP A 292 28.28 -1.37 8.81
C ASP A 292 29.02 -1.00 7.50
N PRO A 293 30.35 -0.76 7.53
CA PRO A 293 31.10 -0.30 6.36
C PRO A 293 30.96 -1.23 5.15
N GLY A 294 30.91 -0.65 3.95
CA GLY A 294 30.89 -1.41 2.70
C GLY A 294 29.54 -2.05 2.36
N TYR A 295 28.45 -1.59 2.98
CA TYR A 295 27.10 -2.01 2.58
C TYR A 295 26.73 -1.47 1.20
N TYR A 296 25.84 -2.19 0.51
CA TYR A 296 25.30 -1.79 -0.78
C TYR A 296 24.03 -0.95 -0.58
N LEU A 297 24.00 0.23 -1.20
CA LEU A 297 22.84 1.13 -1.17
C LEU A 297 22.28 1.30 -2.58
N MET A 298 21.13 0.69 -2.85
CA MET A 298 20.42 0.83 -4.11
C MET A 298 19.52 2.07 -4.07
N VAL A 299 19.78 3.02 -4.96
CA VAL A 299 19.10 4.30 -5.06
C VAL A 299 18.88 4.71 -6.52
N ASP A 300 18.15 5.79 -6.74
CA ASP A 300 18.05 6.45 -8.03
C ASP A 300 19.31 7.25 -8.39
N GLY A 301 19.23 8.08 -9.45
CA GLY A 301 20.31 8.96 -9.90
C GLY A 301 20.50 10.23 -9.07
N TYR A 302 19.77 10.45 -7.98
CA TYR A 302 19.87 11.68 -7.20
C TYR A 302 21.24 11.85 -6.53
N LYS A 303 21.87 13.00 -6.81
CA LYS A 303 23.23 13.31 -6.32
C LYS A 303 23.33 13.45 -4.80
N GLY A 304 22.20 13.68 -4.10
CA GLY A 304 22.15 13.76 -2.63
C GLY A 304 22.69 12.51 -1.94
N TYR A 305 22.51 11.34 -2.53
CA TYR A 305 23.05 10.08 -2.00
C TYR A 305 24.59 9.96 -2.05
N ASN A 306 25.29 10.84 -2.78
CA ASN A 306 26.75 10.90 -2.76
C ASN A 306 27.29 11.37 -1.40
N LYS A 307 26.44 11.96 -0.53
CA LYS A 307 26.82 12.37 0.81
C LYS A 307 26.74 11.23 1.84
N VAL A 308 26.17 10.07 1.46
CA VAL A 308 26.11 8.90 2.34
C VAL A 308 27.48 8.24 2.39
N PRO A 309 28.16 8.23 3.55
CA PRO A 309 29.50 7.69 3.66
C PRO A 309 29.51 6.16 3.59
N GLU A 310 30.63 5.58 3.17
CA GLU A 310 30.94 4.14 3.24
C GLU A 310 29.98 3.22 2.47
N ALA A 311 28.97 3.76 1.79
CA ALA A 311 28.03 2.99 0.98
C ALA A 311 28.60 2.65 -0.40
N GLN A 312 28.50 1.40 -0.81
CA GLN A 312 28.66 1.01 -2.22
C GLN A 312 27.35 1.29 -2.96
N ARG A 313 27.29 2.45 -3.61
CA ARG A 313 26.10 2.90 -4.28
C ARG A 313 25.80 2.09 -5.53
N CYS A 314 24.58 1.60 -5.65
CA CYS A 314 24.04 0.87 -6.80
C CYS A 314 22.86 1.64 -7.41
N CYS A 315 22.83 1.74 -8.75
CA CYS A 315 21.70 2.33 -9.44
C CYS A 315 20.52 1.37 -9.49
N CYS A 316 19.32 1.88 -9.21
CA CYS A 316 18.08 1.11 -9.27
C CYS A 316 17.64 0.88 -10.72
N TRP A 317 17.57 -0.37 -11.15
CA TRP A 317 17.12 -0.74 -12.49
C TRP A 317 15.69 -0.31 -12.80
N ALA A 318 14.82 -0.24 -11.79
CA ALA A 318 13.45 0.27 -11.98
C ALA A 318 13.46 1.76 -12.39
N HIS A 319 14.35 2.59 -11.80
CA HIS A 319 14.52 3.98 -12.20
C HIS A 319 15.15 4.11 -13.58
N ILE A 320 16.18 3.32 -13.89
CA ILE A 320 16.81 3.29 -15.22
C ILE A 320 15.76 2.93 -16.29
N ARG A 321 14.95 1.90 -16.03
CA ARG A 321 13.86 1.49 -16.92
C ARG A 321 12.86 2.61 -17.14
N ARG A 322 12.45 3.35 -16.08
CA ARG A 322 11.54 4.50 -16.19
C ARG A 322 12.14 5.64 -16.99
N TYR A 323 13.44 5.89 -16.88
CA TYR A 323 14.11 6.91 -17.69
C TYR A 323 14.04 6.57 -19.18
N TRP A 324 14.34 5.33 -19.55
CA TRP A 324 14.19 4.86 -20.92
C TRP A 324 12.75 4.97 -21.43
N LEU A 325 11.78 4.51 -20.63
CA LEU A 325 10.36 4.59 -20.98
C LEU A 325 9.90 6.05 -21.23
N ARG A 326 10.34 6.98 -20.40
CA ARG A 326 10.02 8.41 -20.55
C ARG A 326 10.72 9.05 -21.75
N ALA A 327 11.83 8.50 -22.20
CA ALA A 327 12.57 8.96 -23.36
C ALA A 327 11.98 8.47 -24.70
N ILE A 328 11.04 7.52 -24.69
CA ILE A 328 10.35 7.06 -25.90
C ILE A 328 9.38 8.15 -26.36
N PRO A 329 9.52 8.69 -27.61
CA PRO A 329 8.58 9.65 -28.13
C PRO A 329 7.18 9.04 -28.32
N LYS A 330 6.14 9.84 -28.15
CA LYS A 330 4.77 9.41 -28.37
C LYS A 330 4.58 8.91 -29.83
N GLY A 331 4.01 7.71 -29.99
CA GLY A 331 3.82 7.06 -31.28
C GLY A 331 5.00 6.18 -31.74
N HIS A 332 6.14 6.20 -31.03
CA HIS A 332 7.30 5.36 -31.34
C HIS A 332 7.44 4.16 -30.39
N GLU A 333 6.42 3.83 -29.61
CA GLU A 333 6.46 2.75 -28.62
C GLU A 333 6.75 1.37 -29.21
N LYS A 334 6.44 1.19 -30.50
CA LYS A 334 6.68 -0.06 -31.25
C LYS A 334 7.85 0.05 -32.24
N ASP A 335 8.57 1.15 -32.24
CA ASP A 335 9.76 1.33 -33.07
C ASP A 335 10.98 0.71 -32.38
N TYR A 336 11.22 -0.56 -32.65
CA TYR A 336 12.34 -1.32 -32.07
C TYR A 336 13.71 -0.86 -32.54
N THR A 337 13.79 0.03 -33.53
CA THR A 337 15.05 0.65 -33.96
C THR A 337 15.41 1.89 -33.16
N HIS A 338 14.42 2.49 -32.48
CA HIS A 338 14.63 3.68 -31.66
C HIS A 338 15.45 3.38 -30.40
N PRO A 339 16.55 4.12 -30.11
CA PRO A 339 17.45 3.81 -28.99
C PRO A 339 16.74 3.74 -27.62
N ALA A 340 15.78 4.63 -27.37
CA ALA A 340 15.03 4.62 -26.12
C ALA A 340 14.20 3.33 -25.92
N VAL A 341 13.64 2.77 -27.03
CA VAL A 341 12.92 1.50 -27.00
C VAL A 341 13.90 0.36 -26.75
N GLN A 342 15.06 0.37 -27.41
CA GLN A 342 16.09 -0.68 -27.17
C GLN A 342 16.59 -0.66 -25.73
N GLY A 343 16.93 0.50 -25.17
CA GLY A 343 17.32 0.63 -23.76
C GLY A 343 16.24 0.14 -22.78
N PHE A 344 14.96 0.45 -23.07
CA PHE A 344 13.83 -0.04 -22.32
C PHE A 344 13.70 -1.57 -22.38
N LEU A 345 13.90 -2.18 -23.55
CA LEU A 345 13.83 -3.63 -23.73
C LEU A 345 14.95 -4.39 -22.99
N TYR A 346 16.18 -3.87 -22.97
CA TYR A 346 17.24 -4.43 -22.14
C TYR A 346 16.85 -4.49 -20.67
N CYS A 347 16.30 -3.38 -20.15
CA CYS A 347 15.82 -3.34 -18.77
C CYS A 347 14.66 -4.33 -18.53
N ASN A 348 13.67 -4.39 -19.44
CA ASN A 348 12.54 -5.33 -19.33
C ASN A 348 13.02 -6.78 -19.26
N LYS A 349 14.02 -7.14 -20.04
CA LYS A 349 14.57 -8.49 -20.05
C LYS A 349 15.10 -8.93 -18.69
N LEU A 350 15.73 -8.01 -17.94
CA LEU A 350 16.19 -8.29 -16.57
C LEU A 350 15.01 -8.55 -15.63
N PHE A 351 13.94 -7.77 -15.73
CA PHE A 351 12.73 -7.96 -14.92
C PHE A 351 11.97 -9.24 -15.27
N GLU A 352 11.93 -9.65 -16.55
CA GLU A 352 11.35 -10.92 -16.99
C GLU A 352 12.05 -12.11 -16.34
N TYR A 353 13.40 -12.10 -16.29
CA TYR A 353 14.15 -13.14 -15.62
C TYR A 353 13.85 -13.21 -14.12
N GLU A 354 13.83 -12.06 -13.43
CA GLU A 354 13.50 -12.01 -12.00
C GLU A 354 12.09 -12.54 -11.70
N ARG A 355 11.12 -12.22 -12.55
CA ARG A 355 9.76 -12.76 -12.46
C ARG A 355 9.78 -14.29 -12.60
N SER A 356 10.38 -14.79 -13.66
CA SER A 356 10.50 -16.23 -13.92
C SER A 356 11.16 -16.98 -12.76
N TYR A 357 12.13 -16.38 -12.07
CA TYR A 357 12.77 -17.01 -10.92
C TYR A 357 11.84 -17.11 -9.72
N ARG A 358 11.03 -16.08 -9.48
CA ARG A 358 10.01 -16.07 -8.42
C ARG A 358 8.89 -17.07 -8.69
N GLU A 359 8.35 -17.08 -9.90
CA GLU A 359 7.31 -18.03 -10.32
C GLU A 359 7.74 -19.48 -10.19
N LYS A 360 9.03 -19.75 -10.42
CA LYS A 360 9.63 -21.08 -10.23
C LYS A 360 10.02 -21.40 -8.78
N GLY A 361 9.82 -20.48 -7.85
CA GLY A 361 10.17 -20.68 -6.45
C GLY A 361 11.65 -20.93 -6.20
N LEU A 362 12.56 -20.34 -7.00
CA LEU A 362 13.98 -20.61 -6.87
C LEU A 362 14.54 -20.06 -5.57
N SER A 363 15.44 -20.82 -4.93
CA SER A 363 16.19 -20.37 -3.76
C SER A 363 17.17 -19.24 -4.11
N LEU A 364 17.59 -18.43 -3.13
CA LEU A 364 18.52 -17.33 -3.33
C LEU A 364 19.85 -17.78 -4.00
N LYS A 365 20.35 -18.97 -3.66
CA LYS A 365 21.54 -19.54 -4.28
C LYS A 365 21.33 -19.86 -5.76
N GLN A 366 20.18 -20.44 -6.10
CA GLN A 366 19.78 -20.71 -7.49
C GLN A 366 19.59 -19.41 -8.28
N ILE A 367 18.93 -18.41 -7.68
CA ILE A 367 18.77 -17.07 -8.28
C ILE A 367 20.13 -16.44 -8.57
N TYR A 368 21.09 -16.51 -7.64
CA TYR A 368 22.45 -16.01 -7.86
C TYR A 368 23.12 -16.64 -9.09
N HIS A 369 23.09 -17.98 -9.21
CA HIS A 369 23.67 -18.66 -10.37
C HIS A 369 22.92 -18.33 -11.67
N ARG A 370 21.60 -18.19 -11.60
CA ARG A 370 20.79 -17.78 -12.76
C ARG A 370 21.10 -16.36 -13.20
N ARG A 371 21.27 -15.42 -12.28
CA ARG A 371 21.66 -14.04 -12.61
C ARG A 371 23.01 -14.02 -13.34
N LEU A 372 24.00 -14.80 -12.90
CA LEU A 372 25.29 -14.89 -13.59
C LEU A 372 25.16 -15.48 -15.00
N LYS A 373 24.30 -16.47 -15.19
CA LYS A 373 24.10 -17.15 -16.47
C LYS A 373 23.21 -16.36 -17.42
N ASP A 374 22.07 -15.85 -16.95
CA ASP A 374 20.99 -15.33 -17.78
C ASP A 374 21.03 -13.79 -17.87
N GLN A 375 21.29 -13.10 -16.74
CA GLN A 375 21.23 -11.63 -16.68
C GLN A 375 22.58 -10.94 -16.95
N LYS A 376 23.69 -11.51 -16.49
CA LYS A 376 25.00 -10.91 -16.70
C LYS A 376 25.30 -10.66 -18.18
N PRO A 377 25.06 -11.60 -19.13
CA PRO A 377 25.25 -11.33 -20.55
C PRO A 377 24.37 -10.21 -21.08
N VAL A 378 23.13 -10.05 -20.57
CA VAL A 378 22.22 -8.96 -20.97
C VAL A 378 22.77 -7.62 -20.51
N ILE A 379 23.32 -7.55 -19.29
CA ILE A 379 23.93 -6.32 -18.75
C ILE A 379 25.19 -5.96 -19.54
N GLU A 380 26.04 -6.94 -19.86
CA GLU A 380 27.25 -6.73 -20.66
C GLU A 380 26.91 -6.25 -22.08
N ALA A 381 25.89 -6.85 -22.71
CA ALA A 381 25.40 -6.40 -24.01
C ALA A 381 24.82 -4.98 -23.96
N PHE A 382 24.05 -4.67 -22.91
CA PHE A 382 23.51 -3.33 -22.68
C PHE A 382 24.60 -2.28 -22.51
N LEU A 383 25.62 -2.57 -21.68
CA LEU A 383 26.74 -1.65 -21.47
C LEU A 383 27.61 -1.47 -22.72
N SER A 384 27.75 -2.52 -23.54
CA SER A 384 28.45 -2.47 -24.80
C SER A 384 27.72 -1.69 -25.89
N TRP A 385 26.38 -1.67 -25.80
CA TRP A 385 25.52 -0.95 -26.71
C TRP A 385 25.43 0.56 -26.38
N LEU A 386 25.54 0.96 -25.11
CA LEU A 386 25.54 2.36 -24.66
C LEU A 386 26.73 3.15 -25.20
#